data_96a6edda354ff9c1c5d77468ed2807db
#
_entry.id   96a6edda354ff9c1c5d77468ed2807db
#
_cell.length_a   1.000
_cell.length_b   1.000
_cell.length_c   1.000
_cell.angle_alpha   90.00
_cell.angle_beta   90.00
_cell.angle_gamma   90.00
#
_symmetry.space_group_name_H-M   'P 1'
#
loop_
_entity.id
_entity.type
_entity.pdbx_description
1 polymer ?
#
loop_
_entity_poly.entity_id
_entity_poly.type
_entity_poly.pdbx_seq_one_letter_code
_entity_poly.pdbx_strand_id
1 'polypeptide(L)'
;SVKEYTQTPLEHKTKELAAHDVFVAPFTPLADIIGEGHILTNSRHREAMMPNDTISDMKIYATASDGTPAAWGNAEKHLLCIQWHPEDFAAIGDKRMQKIYDWIAEEASRHQQKLFEQICLQHKQKSL
;
A
#
# COMPACT_ATOMS: atom_id res chain seq x y z
N SER A 1 14.33 8.48 -14.12
CA SER A 1 13.82 7.12 -14.01
C SER A 1 14.29 6.46 -12.72
N VAL A 2 13.68 5.35 -12.32
CA VAL A 2 14.07 4.64 -11.09
C VAL A 2 15.55 4.22 -11.14
N LYS A 3 16.01 3.72 -12.26
CA LYS A 3 17.42 3.33 -12.43
C LYS A 3 18.40 4.50 -12.25
N GLU A 4 18.06 5.67 -12.72
CA GLU A 4 18.89 6.86 -12.56
C GLU A 4 18.99 7.29 -11.10
N TYR A 5 17.88 7.26 -10.37
CA TYR A 5 17.84 7.68 -8.98
C TYR A 5 18.46 6.68 -8.02
N THR A 6 18.24 5.39 -8.23
CA THR A 6 18.72 4.35 -7.33
C THR A 6 20.13 3.88 -7.64
N GLN A 7 20.63 4.14 -8.85
CA GLN A 7 21.93 3.66 -9.34
C GLN A 7 22.12 2.16 -9.17
N THR A 8 21.04 1.40 -9.35
CA THR A 8 20.98 -0.05 -9.14
C THR A 8 20.72 -0.77 -10.46
N PRO A 9 21.30 -1.96 -10.66
CA PRO A 9 20.99 -2.77 -11.86
C PRO A 9 19.58 -3.37 -11.85
N LEU A 10 18.83 -3.24 -10.74
CA LEU A 10 17.49 -3.81 -10.62
C LEU A 10 16.52 -3.13 -11.59
N GLU A 11 15.81 -3.93 -12.37
CA GLU A 11 14.82 -3.42 -13.32
C GLU A 11 13.46 -3.28 -12.65
N HIS A 12 13.00 -2.03 -12.45
CA HIS A 12 11.73 -1.73 -11.80
C HIS A 12 10.55 -1.65 -12.77
N LYS A 13 10.81 -1.74 -14.08
CA LYS A 13 9.76 -1.77 -15.09
C LYS A 13 9.86 -3.06 -15.88
N THR A 14 9.21 -4.10 -15.38
CA THR A 14 9.17 -5.41 -16.02
C THR A 14 7.74 -5.89 -16.17
N LYS A 15 7.52 -6.71 -17.19
CA LYS A 15 6.24 -7.40 -17.41
C LYS A 15 6.12 -8.70 -16.64
N GLU A 16 7.19 -9.17 -16.02
CA GLU A 16 7.17 -10.38 -15.22
C GLU A 16 6.30 -10.18 -13.97
N LEU A 17 5.51 -11.20 -13.65
CA LEU A 17 4.55 -11.11 -12.55
C LEU A 17 5.26 -11.07 -11.19
N ALA A 18 6.26 -11.92 -10.98
CA ALA A 18 6.99 -12.02 -9.71
C ALA A 18 8.47 -11.75 -9.95
N ALA A 19 8.83 -10.48 -10.14
CA ALA A 19 10.14 -10.08 -10.61
C ALA A 19 11.07 -9.59 -9.49
N HIS A 20 10.51 -9.07 -8.38
CA HIS A 20 11.29 -8.37 -7.37
C HIS A 20 10.96 -8.86 -5.97
N ASP A 21 12.00 -9.00 -5.15
CA ASP A 21 11.86 -9.27 -3.73
C ASP A 21 11.59 -7.96 -2.98
N VAL A 22 10.58 -7.99 -2.13
CA VAL A 22 10.20 -6.87 -1.28
C VAL A 22 10.12 -7.36 0.16
N PHE A 23 10.71 -6.62 1.08
CA PHE A 23 10.62 -6.90 2.51
C PHE A 23 9.54 -6.04 3.14
N VAL A 24 8.52 -6.70 3.70
CA VAL A 24 7.45 -6.06 4.47
C VAL A 24 7.87 -5.97 5.91
N ALA A 25 8.01 -4.75 6.42
CA ALA A 25 8.47 -4.50 7.78
C ALA A 25 7.43 -4.99 8.81
N PRO A 26 7.88 -5.59 9.94
CA PRO A 26 6.99 -5.98 11.01
C PRO A 26 6.35 -4.77 11.70
N PHE A 27 5.24 -5.00 12.37
CA PHE A 27 4.52 -3.98 13.15
C PHE A 27 4.01 -2.81 12.31
N THR A 28 3.71 -3.07 11.04
CA THR A 28 3.09 -2.09 10.13
C THR A 28 1.68 -2.53 9.76
N PRO A 29 0.79 -1.59 9.38
CA PRO A 29 -0.54 -1.94 8.88
C PRO A 29 -0.49 -2.89 7.68
N LEU A 30 0.50 -2.75 6.80
CA LEU A 30 0.67 -3.65 5.67
C LEU A 30 1.00 -5.08 6.13
N ALA A 31 1.86 -5.23 7.14
CA ALA A 31 2.18 -6.54 7.71
C ALA A 31 0.96 -7.21 8.33
N ASP A 32 0.05 -6.42 8.91
CA ASP A 32 -1.22 -6.95 9.44
C ASP A 32 -2.14 -7.47 8.32
N ILE A 33 -2.05 -6.89 7.13
CA ILE A 33 -2.87 -7.29 5.99
C ILE A 33 -2.28 -8.51 5.28
N ILE A 34 -1.01 -8.46 4.90
CA ILE A 34 -0.39 -9.48 4.02
C ILE A 34 0.69 -10.32 4.67
N GLY A 35 1.04 -10.03 5.93
CA GLY A 35 2.13 -10.68 6.64
C GLY A 35 3.46 -9.96 6.48
N GLU A 36 4.35 -10.11 7.48
CA GLU A 36 5.70 -9.56 7.44
C GLU A 36 6.64 -10.47 6.67
N GLY A 37 7.80 -9.94 6.29
CA GLY A 37 8.87 -10.68 5.66
C GLY A 37 8.94 -10.50 4.16
N HIS A 38 9.66 -11.41 3.50
CA HIS A 38 9.91 -11.31 2.07
C HIS A 38 8.73 -11.80 1.24
N ILE A 39 8.38 -11.01 0.22
CA ILE A 39 7.39 -11.39 -0.80
C ILE A 39 7.94 -11.06 -2.17
N LEU A 40 7.48 -11.79 -3.18
CA LEU A 40 7.77 -11.48 -4.57
C LEU A 40 6.67 -10.59 -5.13
N THR A 41 7.06 -9.52 -5.80
CA THR A 41 6.14 -8.56 -6.40
C THR A 41 6.48 -8.32 -7.87
N ASN A 42 5.53 -7.73 -8.58
CA ASN A 42 5.78 -7.18 -9.91
C ASN A 42 6.28 -5.73 -9.79
N SER A 43 6.74 -5.18 -10.90
CA SER A 43 7.17 -3.79 -10.95
C SER A 43 6.94 -3.22 -12.35
N ARG A 44 6.07 -2.21 -12.43
CA ARG A 44 5.72 -1.54 -13.68
C ARG A 44 5.91 -0.03 -13.61
N HIS A 45 6.43 0.47 -12.49
CA HIS A 45 6.62 1.90 -12.28
C HIS A 45 7.94 2.41 -12.87
N ARG A 46 7.96 3.66 -13.28
CA ARG A 46 9.15 4.35 -13.78
C ARG A 46 9.74 5.32 -12.76
N GLU A 47 8.94 5.77 -11.82
CA GLU A 47 9.33 6.70 -10.78
C GLU A 47 9.26 6.01 -9.43
N ALA A 48 10.07 6.47 -8.50
CA ALA A 48 10.12 5.92 -7.15
C ALA A 48 10.21 7.04 -6.12
N MET A 49 9.63 6.76 -4.95
CA MET A 49 9.93 7.53 -3.76
C MET A 49 11.32 7.16 -3.27
N MET A 50 12.15 8.15 -2.95
CA MET A 50 13.45 7.89 -2.36
C MET A 50 13.34 7.77 -0.84
N PRO A 51 14.25 7.01 -0.18
CA PRO A 51 14.18 6.81 1.28
C PRO A 51 14.19 8.11 2.08
N ASN A 52 14.79 9.17 1.54
CA ASN A 52 14.90 10.47 2.19
C ASN A 52 13.79 11.45 1.78
N ASP A 53 12.88 11.06 0.91
CA ASP A 53 11.74 11.90 0.56
C ASP A 53 10.81 11.97 1.77
N THR A 54 10.75 13.16 2.36
CA THR A 54 9.88 13.40 3.50
C THR A 54 8.54 13.94 3.03
N ILE A 55 7.58 13.05 2.89
CA ILE A 55 6.20 13.44 3.05
C ILE A 55 5.97 13.30 4.55
N SER A 56 5.77 14.42 5.26
CA SER A 56 5.55 14.40 6.70
C SER A 56 4.38 13.45 7.03
N ASP A 57 4.51 12.67 8.07
CA ASP A 57 3.53 11.71 8.58
C ASP A 57 3.48 10.37 7.83
N MET A 58 4.28 10.14 6.80
CA MET A 58 4.32 8.85 6.10
C MET A 58 5.43 7.96 6.65
N LYS A 59 5.13 6.69 6.81
CA LYS A 59 6.11 5.66 7.20
C LYS A 59 6.29 4.67 6.06
N ILE A 60 7.51 4.18 5.88
CA ILE A 60 7.80 3.13 4.92
C ILE A 60 7.40 1.78 5.52
N TYR A 61 6.53 1.05 4.82
CA TYR A 61 6.03 -0.25 5.25
C TYR A 61 6.72 -1.41 4.56
N ALA A 62 7.26 -1.20 3.37
CA ALA A 62 7.97 -2.23 2.63
C ALA A 62 9.08 -1.63 1.78
N THR A 63 10.14 -2.40 1.58
CA THR A 63 11.34 -1.95 0.87
C THR A 63 11.79 -3.02 -0.12
N ALA A 64 12.08 -2.62 -1.34
CA ALA A 64 12.66 -3.50 -2.36
C ALA A 64 14.12 -3.82 -2.03
N SER A 65 14.68 -4.85 -2.65
CA SER A 65 16.06 -5.31 -2.39
C SER A 65 17.13 -4.26 -2.68
N ASP A 66 16.83 -3.26 -3.52
CA ASP A 66 17.74 -2.15 -3.82
C ASP A 66 17.58 -0.95 -2.86
N GLY A 67 16.77 -1.07 -1.82
CA GLY A 67 16.51 0.00 -0.87
C GLY A 67 15.40 0.97 -1.28
N THR A 68 14.80 0.80 -2.44
CA THR A 68 13.69 1.63 -2.89
C THR A 68 12.43 1.33 -2.07
N PRO A 69 11.75 2.37 -1.52
CA PRO A 69 10.47 2.15 -0.86
C PRO A 69 9.45 1.53 -1.81
N ALA A 70 8.79 0.46 -1.37
CA ALA A 70 7.80 -0.26 -2.16
C ALA A 70 6.37 -0.08 -1.63
N ALA A 71 6.22 0.28 -0.36
CA ALA A 71 4.94 0.64 0.23
C ALA A 71 5.15 1.58 1.41
N TRP A 72 4.20 2.47 1.61
CA TRP A 72 4.21 3.43 2.72
C TRP A 72 2.79 3.84 3.06
N GLY A 73 2.63 4.51 4.19
CA GLY A 73 1.32 4.95 4.58
C GLY A 73 1.28 5.68 5.92
N ASN A 74 0.06 5.95 6.35
CA ASN A 74 -0.25 6.58 7.62
C ASN A 74 -1.51 5.92 8.20
N ALA A 75 -1.34 5.22 9.32
CA ALA A 75 -2.44 4.48 9.93
C ALA A 75 -3.57 5.39 10.43
N GLU A 76 -3.24 6.54 11.00
CA GLU A 76 -4.23 7.47 11.51
C GLU A 76 -5.10 8.08 10.41
N LYS A 77 -4.51 8.29 9.23
CA LYS A 77 -5.20 8.83 8.06
C LYS A 77 -5.81 7.76 7.17
N HIS A 78 -5.70 6.48 7.56
CA HIS A 78 -6.16 5.33 6.77
C HIS A 78 -5.60 5.34 5.35
N LEU A 79 -4.31 5.68 5.22
CA LEU A 79 -3.63 5.83 3.94
C LEU A 79 -2.63 4.69 3.75
N LEU A 80 -2.74 4.02 2.61
CA LEU A 80 -1.84 2.97 2.18
C LEU A 80 -1.48 3.19 0.73
N CYS A 81 -0.19 3.34 0.46
CA CYS A 81 0.37 3.49 -0.89
C CYS A 81 1.23 2.29 -1.22
N ILE A 82 1.02 1.70 -2.38
CA ILE A 82 1.72 0.50 -2.83
C ILE A 82 2.25 0.73 -4.23
N GLN A 83 3.53 0.45 -4.45
CA GLN A 83 4.19 0.66 -5.75
C GLN A 83 3.99 -0.52 -6.72
N TRP A 84 3.86 -1.73 -6.22
CA TRP A 84 3.57 -2.86 -7.12
C TRP A 84 2.09 -2.92 -7.48
N HIS A 85 1.74 -3.84 -8.35
CA HIS A 85 0.37 -4.02 -8.83
C HIS A 85 -0.24 -5.28 -8.22
N PRO A 86 -0.87 -5.20 -7.04
CA PRO A 86 -1.45 -6.37 -6.38
C PRO A 86 -2.60 -7.00 -7.16
N GLU A 87 -3.26 -6.24 -8.04
CA GLU A 87 -4.35 -6.73 -8.88
C GLU A 87 -3.92 -7.88 -9.79
N ASP A 88 -2.69 -7.87 -10.28
CA ASP A 88 -2.18 -8.94 -11.15
C ASP A 88 -2.07 -10.27 -10.40
N PHE A 89 -1.69 -10.22 -9.13
CA PHE A 89 -1.60 -11.39 -8.27
C PHE A 89 -2.98 -11.85 -7.80
N ALA A 90 -3.85 -10.93 -7.43
CA ALA A 90 -5.21 -11.23 -7.00
C ALA A 90 -6.00 -11.91 -8.12
N ALA A 91 -5.80 -11.50 -9.37
CA ALA A 91 -6.46 -12.07 -10.55
C ALA A 91 -6.11 -13.55 -10.77
N ILE A 92 -4.94 -14.01 -10.34
CA ILE A 92 -4.53 -15.42 -10.44
C ILE A 92 -4.68 -16.19 -9.12
N GLY A 93 -5.38 -15.63 -8.15
CA GLY A 93 -5.75 -16.31 -6.92
C GLY A 93 -4.78 -16.14 -5.74
N ASP A 94 -3.87 -15.17 -5.77
CA ASP A 94 -3.00 -14.87 -4.64
C ASP A 94 -3.85 -14.27 -3.50
N LYS A 95 -4.04 -15.05 -2.44
CA LYS A 95 -4.88 -14.66 -1.32
C LYS A 95 -4.32 -13.52 -0.48
N ARG A 96 -2.99 -13.39 -0.41
CA ARG A 96 -2.36 -12.28 0.32
C ARG A 96 -2.66 -10.97 -0.36
N MET A 97 -2.52 -10.92 -1.68
CA MET A 97 -2.81 -9.72 -2.45
C MET A 97 -4.31 -9.40 -2.48
N GLN A 98 -5.17 -10.42 -2.44
CA GLN A 98 -6.61 -10.24 -2.30
C GLN A 98 -6.98 -9.55 -0.97
N LYS A 99 -6.24 -9.82 0.10
CA LYS A 99 -6.46 -9.18 1.40
C LYS A 99 -6.30 -7.65 1.37
N ILE A 100 -5.48 -7.13 0.48
CA ILE A 100 -5.36 -5.68 0.28
C ILE A 100 -6.69 -5.09 -0.18
N TYR A 101 -7.36 -5.75 -1.11
CA TYR A 101 -8.68 -5.32 -1.59
C TYR A 101 -9.77 -5.49 -0.53
N ASP A 102 -9.71 -6.55 0.26
CA ASP A 102 -10.60 -6.75 1.39
C ASP A 102 -10.45 -5.61 2.40
N TRP A 103 -9.22 -5.21 2.70
CA TRP A 103 -8.94 -4.06 3.57
C TRP A 103 -9.52 -2.77 3.01
N ILE A 104 -9.37 -2.51 1.71
CA ILE A 104 -9.94 -1.32 1.05
C ILE A 104 -11.47 -1.32 1.19
N ALA A 105 -12.10 -2.45 0.95
CA ALA A 105 -13.55 -2.59 1.06
C ALA A 105 -14.04 -2.35 2.50
N GLU A 106 -13.35 -2.89 3.50
CA GLU A 106 -13.67 -2.68 4.91
C GLU A 106 -13.52 -1.21 5.32
N GLU A 107 -12.44 -0.54 4.90
CA GLU A 107 -12.21 0.87 5.18
C GLU A 107 -13.29 1.75 4.54
N ALA A 108 -13.67 1.45 3.30
CA ALA A 108 -14.74 2.16 2.61
C ALA A 108 -16.09 2.01 3.34
N SER A 109 -16.41 0.80 3.79
CA SER A 109 -17.61 0.51 4.58
C SER A 109 -17.64 1.29 5.89
N ARG A 110 -16.54 1.30 6.62
CA ARG A 110 -16.44 2.04 7.89
C ARG A 110 -16.60 3.55 7.67
N HIS A 111 -16.00 4.09 6.62
CA HIS A 111 -16.13 5.50 6.29
C HIS A 111 -17.58 5.86 5.95
N GLN A 112 -18.24 5.03 5.15
CA GLN A 112 -19.64 5.22 4.78
C GLN A 112 -20.55 5.18 6.02
N GLN A 113 -20.32 4.25 6.93
CA GLN A 113 -21.10 4.15 8.17
C GLN A 113 -20.93 5.36 9.06
N LYS A 114 -19.70 5.83 9.26
CA LYS A 114 -19.41 7.04 10.04
C LYS A 114 -20.11 8.26 9.44
N LEU A 115 -20.06 8.41 8.14
CA LEU A 115 -20.72 9.51 7.45
C LEU A 115 -22.23 9.46 7.64
N PHE A 116 -22.82 8.28 7.54
CA PHE A 116 -24.24 8.06 7.77
C PHE A 116 -24.64 8.42 9.21
N GLU A 117 -23.86 7.99 10.20
CA GLU A 117 -24.09 8.33 11.60
C GLU A 117 -24.03 9.84 11.86
N GLN A 118 -23.05 10.53 11.25
CA GLN A 118 -22.95 11.98 11.34
C GLN A 118 -24.16 12.69 10.74
N ILE A 119 -24.64 12.25 9.60
CA ILE A 119 -25.83 12.79 8.95
C ILE A 119 -27.07 12.58 9.83
N CYS A 120 -27.22 11.41 10.42
CA CYS A 120 -28.32 11.12 11.33
C CYS A 120 -28.29 12.01 12.57
N LEU A 121 -27.11 12.23 13.18
CA LEU A 121 -26.94 13.12 14.32
C LEU A 121 -27.30 14.56 13.98
N GLN A 122 -26.84 15.07 12.85
CA GLN A 122 -27.19 16.41 12.37
C GLN A 122 -28.69 16.57 12.16
N HIS A 123 -29.33 15.56 11.59
CA HIS A 123 -30.77 15.56 11.38
C HIS A 123 -31.56 15.61 12.69
N LYS A 124 -31.15 14.82 13.68
CA LYS A 124 -31.75 14.85 15.02
C LYS A 124 -31.61 16.22 15.69
N GLN A 125 -30.45 16.86 15.58
CA GLN A 125 -30.22 18.19 16.14
C GLN A 125 -31.11 19.26 15.49
N LYS A 126 -31.37 19.15 14.19
CA LYS A 126 -32.27 20.07 13.48
C LYS A 126 -33.74 19.87 13.81
N SER A 127 -34.11 18.71 14.32
CA SER A 127 -35.49 18.37 14.69
C SER A 127 -35.89 18.81 16.09
N LEU A 128 -34.93 19.28 16.86
CA LEU A 128 -35.16 19.86 18.17
C LEU A 128 -35.40 21.39 18.04
#